data_94ccfbd9e2835b74ba41c91729e626dc
#
_entry.id   94ccfbd9e2835b74ba41c91729e626dc
#
_cell.length_a   1.000
_cell.length_b   1.000
_cell.length_c   1.000
_cell.angle_alpha   90.00
_cell.angle_beta   90.00
_cell.angle_gamma   90.00
#
_symmetry.space_group_name_H-M   'P 1'
#
loop_
_entity.id
_entity.type
_entity.pdbx_description
1 polymer ?
#
loop_
_entity_poly.entity_id
_entity_poly.type
_entity_poly.pdbx_seq_one_letter_code
_entity_poly.pdbx_strand_id
1 'polypeptide(L)'
;MNTATYDIAGAATRAACLALDASDPLAPLRERFDLPEGVIYLDGNSLGARPRAALERARDVVAQEWGQGLIRSWNTAGWFALPGRLGDRIAPLIGAGAGEVVVTDTTSLNLFKALAAALAIQAGRDPVRKVLVTERSNFPTDIYMADGLARWLDRGYRVHLVDSPEELDAAVDADCAVLMLTHVNYRTGRQHDMAALTALAHARGALAVWDLAHSAGAVPLDLNGADADFAVGCTYKYLNGGPGAPAFIWVPRRHQAAFRHPLTGWWSHAAPFAMAHGFEAAEGIGRALCGTQPVVSLALVECGLEIFEATNMTALRAKSLALTDLFIALAESRCAAHPLGLVTPRAHAQRGSQVSFTHPHGYAVMQALIARGVIGDYREPAIMRFGFTPLYTRFADVWDAVEILRDILDAEAYDTRAARTAVT
;
A
#
# COMPACT_ATOMS: atom_id res chain seq x y z
N MET A 1 14.08 13.76 16.71
CA MET A 1 13.11 13.12 17.63
C MET A 1 13.71 11.78 18.02
N ASN A 2 13.76 11.47 19.34
CA ASN A 2 14.27 10.18 19.81
C ASN A 2 13.42 9.06 19.22
N THR A 3 14.06 8.04 18.66
CA THR A 3 13.41 6.78 18.29
C THR A 3 12.89 6.11 19.55
N ALA A 4 11.57 6.04 19.71
CA ALA A 4 10.98 5.29 20.81
C ALA A 4 11.38 3.82 20.65
N THR A 5 11.96 3.25 21.70
CA THR A 5 12.19 1.80 21.80
C THR A 5 11.09 1.23 22.68
N TYR A 6 10.36 0.24 22.15
CA TYR A 6 9.32 -0.46 22.91
C TYR A 6 9.88 -1.77 23.44
N ASP A 7 9.99 -1.92 24.76
CA ASP A 7 10.37 -3.18 25.39
C ASP A 7 9.15 -4.09 25.53
N ILE A 8 8.98 -5.01 24.58
CA ILE A 8 7.89 -5.97 24.56
C ILE A 8 8.19 -7.27 25.32
N ALA A 9 9.44 -7.48 25.76
CA ALA A 9 9.83 -8.73 26.44
C ALA A 9 9.05 -8.99 27.73
N GLY A 10 8.63 -7.91 28.41
CA GLY A 10 7.76 -7.97 29.60
C GLY A 10 6.25 -7.89 29.30
N ALA A 11 5.82 -7.75 28.05
CA ALA A 11 4.42 -7.49 27.68
C ALA A 11 3.52 -8.75 27.65
N ALA A 12 3.81 -9.72 28.52
CA ALA A 12 3.07 -10.97 28.64
C ALA A 12 1.72 -10.83 29.41
N THR A 13 1.30 -9.62 29.77
CA THR A 13 0.04 -9.32 30.45
C THR A 13 -0.64 -8.09 29.87
N ARG A 14 -1.97 -8.00 30.02
CA ARG A 14 -2.73 -6.81 29.61
C ARG A 14 -2.26 -5.53 30.33
N ALA A 15 -1.90 -5.64 31.61
CA ALA A 15 -1.41 -4.50 32.38
C ALA A 15 -0.08 -3.95 31.80
N ALA A 16 0.82 -4.82 31.37
CA ALA A 16 2.06 -4.42 30.72
C ALA A 16 1.80 -3.75 29.36
N CYS A 17 0.85 -4.25 28.57
CA CYS A 17 0.44 -3.61 27.32
C CYS A 17 -0.14 -2.21 27.55
N LEU A 18 -0.97 -2.02 28.59
CA LEU A 18 -1.48 -0.70 28.99
C LEU A 18 -0.37 0.27 29.44
N ALA A 19 0.67 -0.25 30.07
CA ALA A 19 1.83 0.56 30.45
C ALA A 19 2.63 1.02 29.20
N LEU A 20 2.77 0.16 28.20
CA LEU A 20 3.34 0.53 26.89
C LEU A 20 2.49 1.60 26.19
N ASP A 21 1.17 1.46 26.19
CA ASP A 21 0.26 2.47 25.62
C ASP A 21 0.37 3.82 26.33
N ALA A 22 0.51 3.83 27.65
CA ALA A 22 0.66 5.05 28.45
C ALA A 22 1.98 5.79 28.16
N SER A 23 3.01 5.07 27.71
CA SER A 23 4.32 5.64 27.35
C SER A 23 4.52 5.84 25.85
N ASP A 24 3.53 5.50 25.02
CA ASP A 24 3.63 5.57 23.56
C ASP A 24 3.55 7.02 23.07
N PRO A 25 4.61 7.58 22.48
CA PRO A 25 4.59 8.94 21.94
C PRO A 25 3.63 9.11 20.76
N LEU A 26 3.18 8.03 20.13
CA LEU A 26 2.20 8.05 19.04
C LEU A 26 0.75 7.92 19.53
N ALA A 27 0.51 7.67 20.81
CA ALA A 27 -0.84 7.49 21.39
C ALA A 27 -1.81 8.63 21.03
N PRO A 28 -1.42 9.93 21.04
CA PRO A 28 -2.32 11.03 20.68
C PRO A 28 -2.84 10.99 19.23
N LEU A 29 -2.12 10.31 18.31
CA LEU A 29 -2.54 10.22 16.90
C LEU A 29 -3.81 9.40 16.72
N ARG A 30 -4.10 8.45 17.63
CA ARG A 30 -5.34 7.68 17.61
C ARG A 30 -6.59 8.57 17.69
N GLU A 31 -6.53 9.68 18.40
CA GLU A 31 -7.63 10.63 18.53
C GLU A 31 -7.97 11.36 17.23
N ARG A 32 -7.05 11.29 16.25
CA ARG A 32 -7.29 11.83 14.89
C ARG A 32 -8.19 10.92 14.04
N PHE A 33 -8.48 9.70 14.52
CA PHE A 33 -9.34 8.73 13.86
C PHE A 33 -10.68 8.56 14.53
N ASP A 34 -11.66 8.11 13.78
CA ASP A 34 -12.99 7.77 14.27
C ASP A 34 -13.17 6.25 14.16
N LEU A 35 -12.80 5.57 15.26
CA LEU A 35 -12.91 4.12 15.38
C LEU A 35 -14.19 3.78 16.17
N PRO A 36 -15.02 2.84 15.71
CA PRO A 36 -16.20 2.41 16.44
C PRO A 36 -15.85 1.85 17.82
N GLU A 37 -16.70 2.12 18.81
CA GLU A 37 -16.54 1.58 20.15
C GLU A 37 -16.63 0.05 20.14
N GLY A 38 -15.78 -0.61 20.93
CA GLY A 38 -15.72 -2.06 21.02
C GLY A 38 -15.05 -2.75 19.83
N VAL A 39 -14.52 -2.01 18.85
CA VAL A 39 -13.83 -2.55 17.69
C VAL A 39 -12.32 -2.47 17.84
N ILE A 40 -11.65 -3.60 17.65
CA ILE A 40 -10.20 -3.71 17.44
C ILE A 40 -9.96 -3.86 15.94
N TYR A 41 -9.47 -2.80 15.31
CA TYR A 41 -9.32 -2.73 13.87
C TYR A 41 -7.90 -3.11 13.42
N LEU A 42 -7.75 -4.32 12.89
CA LEU A 42 -6.50 -4.90 12.41
C LEU A 42 -6.57 -5.21 10.90
N ASP A 43 -7.21 -4.32 10.13
CA ASP A 43 -7.35 -4.46 8.68
C ASP A 43 -6.95 -3.19 7.90
N GLY A 44 -6.05 -2.38 8.47
CA GLY A 44 -5.50 -1.20 7.80
C GLY A 44 -4.72 -1.50 6.53
N ASN A 45 -4.31 -2.75 6.33
CA ASN A 45 -3.72 -3.27 5.11
C ASN A 45 -4.74 -3.49 3.97
N SER A 46 -6.05 -3.44 4.25
CA SER A 46 -7.13 -3.52 3.25
C SER A 46 -7.83 -2.18 3.09
N LEU A 47 -8.15 -1.50 4.19
CA LEU A 47 -8.73 -0.15 4.21
C LEU A 47 -8.24 0.58 5.47
N GLY A 48 -7.71 1.79 5.32
CA GLY A 48 -7.37 2.65 6.46
C GLY A 48 -8.60 3.12 7.22
N ALA A 49 -8.45 3.34 8.53
CA ALA A 49 -9.50 3.91 9.36
C ALA A 49 -9.82 5.36 8.95
N ARG A 50 -11.06 5.79 9.19
CA ARG A 50 -11.49 7.13 8.80
C ARG A 50 -10.83 8.23 9.67
N PRO A 51 -10.07 9.17 9.07
CA PRO A 51 -9.68 10.39 9.77
C PRO A 51 -10.91 11.20 10.21
N ARG A 52 -10.90 11.77 11.43
CA ARG A 52 -12.04 12.59 11.93
C ARG A 52 -12.34 13.77 11.01
N ALA A 53 -11.30 14.42 10.50
CA ALA A 53 -11.44 15.56 9.60
C ALA A 53 -12.14 15.21 8.27
N ALA A 54 -12.16 13.95 7.86
CA ALA A 54 -12.69 13.54 6.56
C ALA A 54 -14.18 13.86 6.38
N LEU A 55 -15.00 13.77 7.43
CA LEU A 55 -16.43 14.06 7.33
C LEU A 55 -16.68 15.56 7.07
N GLU A 56 -15.98 16.44 7.77
CA GLU A 56 -16.12 17.89 7.58
C GLU A 56 -15.53 18.30 6.23
N ARG A 57 -14.36 17.79 5.87
CA ARG A 57 -13.75 18.03 4.56
C ARG A 57 -14.68 17.62 3.40
N ALA A 58 -15.35 16.48 3.51
CA ALA A 58 -16.33 16.04 2.51
C ALA A 58 -17.52 17.02 2.40
N ARG A 59 -18.01 17.53 3.55
CA ARG A 59 -19.08 18.54 3.57
C ARG A 59 -18.63 19.83 2.90
N ASP A 60 -17.42 20.30 3.18
CA ASP A 60 -16.88 21.51 2.60
C ASP A 60 -16.75 21.40 1.08
N VAL A 61 -16.19 20.28 0.60
CA VAL A 61 -16.09 20.05 -0.86
C VAL A 61 -17.47 20.07 -1.52
N VAL A 62 -18.45 19.40 -0.93
CA VAL A 62 -19.79 19.28 -1.53
C VAL A 62 -20.59 20.56 -1.36
N ALA A 63 -20.64 21.13 -0.15
CA ALA A 63 -21.55 22.25 0.16
C ALA A 63 -20.95 23.61 -0.26
N GLN A 64 -19.64 23.82 -0.07
CA GLN A 64 -19.02 25.12 -0.33
C GLN A 64 -18.33 25.14 -1.68
N GLU A 65 -17.34 24.24 -1.88
CA GLU A 65 -16.53 24.29 -3.08
C GLU A 65 -17.37 23.98 -4.31
N TRP A 66 -18.14 22.88 -4.31
CA TRP A 66 -19.03 22.54 -5.41
C TRP A 66 -20.33 23.37 -5.36
N GLY A 67 -21.04 23.37 -4.22
CA GLY A 67 -22.37 23.96 -4.09
C GLY A 67 -22.40 25.49 -4.29
N GLN A 68 -21.40 26.22 -3.82
CA GLN A 68 -21.30 27.68 -3.93
C GLN A 68 -20.23 28.12 -4.95
N GLY A 69 -19.10 27.43 -4.99
CA GLY A 69 -17.98 27.75 -5.87
C GLY A 69 -18.24 27.39 -7.33
N LEU A 70 -18.95 26.27 -7.57
CA LEU A 70 -19.25 25.74 -8.90
C LEU A 70 -17.95 25.56 -9.73
N ILE A 71 -17.98 25.93 -11.01
CA ILE A 71 -16.82 25.82 -11.90
C ILE A 71 -15.62 26.65 -11.45
N ARG A 72 -15.82 27.71 -10.68
CA ARG A 72 -14.73 28.57 -10.17
C ARG A 72 -13.81 27.82 -9.21
N SER A 73 -14.28 26.76 -8.56
CA SER A 73 -13.52 25.97 -7.58
C SER A 73 -12.33 25.23 -8.18
N TRP A 74 -12.29 25.05 -9.49
CA TRP A 74 -11.07 24.60 -10.16
C TRP A 74 -9.87 25.47 -9.81
N ASN A 75 -10.06 26.78 -9.70
CA ASN A 75 -9.05 27.74 -9.32
C ASN A 75 -9.13 28.10 -7.83
N THR A 76 -10.30 28.49 -7.32
CA THR A 76 -10.44 29.05 -5.96
C THR A 76 -10.26 28.04 -4.85
N ALA A 77 -10.64 26.77 -5.06
CA ALA A 77 -10.39 25.65 -4.16
C ALA A 77 -9.14 24.84 -4.58
N GLY A 78 -8.52 25.20 -5.69
CA GLY A 78 -7.29 24.57 -6.15
C GLY A 78 -7.43 23.13 -6.63
N TRP A 79 -8.59 22.72 -7.13
CA TRP A 79 -8.84 21.36 -7.62
C TRP A 79 -7.89 20.94 -8.74
N PHE A 80 -7.53 21.91 -9.62
CA PHE A 80 -6.62 21.64 -10.72
C PHE A 80 -5.22 21.22 -10.26
N ALA A 81 -4.71 21.82 -9.20
CA ALA A 81 -3.40 21.52 -8.65
C ALA A 81 -3.40 20.36 -7.63
N LEU A 82 -4.59 19.92 -7.18
CA LEU A 82 -4.73 18.96 -6.08
C LEU A 82 -3.97 17.64 -6.29
N PRO A 83 -4.00 17.00 -7.47
CA PRO A 83 -3.24 15.77 -7.72
C PRO A 83 -1.75 15.91 -7.46
N GLY A 84 -1.14 16.99 -7.92
CA GLY A 84 0.30 17.28 -7.72
C GLY A 84 0.63 17.63 -6.26
N ARG A 85 -0.20 18.48 -5.61
CA ARG A 85 -0.02 18.81 -4.19
C ARG A 85 -0.05 17.58 -3.29
N LEU A 86 -0.98 16.66 -3.53
CA LEU A 86 -1.05 15.40 -2.80
C LEU A 86 0.19 14.54 -3.09
N GLY A 87 0.64 14.51 -4.34
CA GLY A 87 1.86 13.82 -4.71
C GLY A 87 3.08 14.35 -3.95
N ASP A 88 3.23 15.67 -3.86
CA ASP A 88 4.34 16.30 -3.11
C ASP A 88 4.28 16.01 -1.59
N ARG A 89 3.09 15.78 -1.03
CA ARG A 89 2.93 15.36 0.38
C ARG A 89 3.22 13.87 0.58
N ILE A 90 2.98 13.02 -0.43
CA ILE A 90 3.35 11.59 -0.40
C ILE A 90 4.85 11.41 -0.61
N ALA A 91 5.48 12.23 -1.44
CA ALA A 91 6.88 12.09 -1.84
C ALA A 91 7.85 11.82 -0.66
N PRO A 92 7.85 12.57 0.45
CA PRO A 92 8.75 12.33 1.58
C PRO A 92 8.47 11.01 2.30
N LEU A 93 7.24 10.46 2.22
CA LEU A 93 6.89 9.17 2.84
C LEU A 93 7.45 7.96 2.08
N ILE A 94 7.82 8.16 0.81
CA ILE A 94 8.32 7.10 -0.07
C ILE A 94 9.76 7.35 -0.55
N GLY A 95 10.47 8.34 0.03
CA GLY A 95 11.83 8.68 -0.37
C GLY A 95 11.93 9.22 -1.81
N ALA A 96 10.93 10.01 -2.22
CA ALA A 96 10.86 10.67 -3.51
C ALA A 96 11.06 12.18 -3.36
N GLY A 97 11.40 12.85 -4.46
CA GLY A 97 11.50 14.31 -4.55
C GLY A 97 10.17 14.97 -4.93
N ALA A 98 10.04 16.26 -4.61
CA ALA A 98 8.91 17.07 -5.07
C ALA A 98 8.82 17.06 -6.60
N GLY A 99 7.58 16.97 -7.14
CA GLY A 99 7.32 16.87 -8.57
C GLY A 99 7.67 15.52 -9.20
N GLU A 100 7.86 14.48 -8.39
CA GLU A 100 8.05 13.10 -8.87
C GLU A 100 6.83 12.20 -8.63
N VAL A 101 5.86 12.66 -7.84
CA VAL A 101 4.65 11.90 -7.50
C VAL A 101 3.41 12.66 -7.92
N VAL A 102 2.41 11.95 -8.39
CA VAL A 102 1.06 12.49 -8.62
C VAL A 102 0.00 11.50 -8.17
N VAL A 103 -1.07 12.00 -7.56
CA VAL A 103 -2.22 11.18 -7.15
C VAL A 103 -3.26 11.18 -8.25
N THR A 104 -3.51 10.01 -8.83
CA THR A 104 -4.38 9.85 -9.99
C THR A 104 -4.88 8.41 -10.12
N ASP A 105 -6.00 8.20 -10.76
CA ASP A 105 -6.54 6.91 -11.17
C ASP A 105 -6.55 5.82 -10.08
N THR A 106 -6.41 4.58 -10.46
CA THR A 106 -6.27 3.42 -9.56
C THR A 106 -4.86 2.84 -9.63
N THR A 107 -4.46 2.04 -8.64
CA THR A 107 -3.16 1.32 -8.68
C THR A 107 -3.02 0.51 -9.97
N SER A 108 -4.09 -0.17 -10.40
CA SER A 108 -4.09 -0.96 -11.63
C SER A 108 -3.79 -0.12 -12.88
N LEU A 109 -4.46 1.04 -13.03
CA LEU A 109 -4.24 1.92 -14.18
C LEU A 109 -2.86 2.59 -14.12
N ASN A 110 -2.40 2.99 -12.94
CA ASN A 110 -1.07 3.55 -12.76
C ASN A 110 0.02 2.51 -13.07
N LEU A 111 -0.19 1.25 -12.68
CA LEU A 111 0.72 0.17 -13.02
C LEU A 111 0.76 -0.08 -14.54
N PHE A 112 -0.41 -0.07 -15.20
CA PHE A 112 -0.46 -0.14 -16.67
C PHE A 112 0.35 0.99 -17.32
N LYS A 113 0.23 2.23 -16.85
CA LYS A 113 1.01 3.36 -17.35
C LYS A 113 2.51 3.19 -17.11
N ALA A 114 2.89 2.78 -15.89
CA ALA A 114 4.28 2.56 -15.52
C ALA A 114 4.92 1.45 -16.38
N LEU A 115 4.23 0.31 -16.55
CA LEU A 115 4.70 -0.79 -17.39
C LEU A 115 4.79 -0.40 -18.87
N ALA A 116 3.79 0.31 -19.40
CA ALA A 116 3.81 0.78 -20.78
C ALA A 116 5.02 1.71 -21.03
N ALA A 117 5.29 2.63 -20.10
CA ALA A 117 6.44 3.52 -20.16
C ALA A 117 7.77 2.77 -20.01
N ALA A 118 7.87 1.84 -19.06
CA ALA A 118 9.06 1.00 -18.87
C ALA A 118 9.39 0.19 -20.13
N LEU A 119 8.39 -0.46 -20.72
CA LEU A 119 8.58 -1.23 -21.96
C LEU A 119 8.95 -0.34 -23.14
N ALA A 120 8.38 0.87 -23.24
CA ALA A 120 8.74 1.82 -24.29
C ALA A 120 10.19 2.30 -24.14
N ILE A 121 10.65 2.61 -22.95
CA ILE A 121 12.03 2.99 -22.64
C ILE A 121 12.96 1.82 -22.97
N GLN A 122 12.61 0.62 -22.51
CA GLN A 122 13.41 -0.57 -22.72
C GLN A 122 13.54 -0.94 -24.22
N ALA A 123 12.45 -0.83 -24.97
CA ALA A 123 12.47 -1.05 -26.42
C ALA A 123 13.38 -0.07 -27.17
N GLY A 124 13.56 1.14 -26.65
CA GLY A 124 14.51 2.11 -27.19
C GLY A 124 15.97 1.85 -26.79
N ARG A 125 16.21 1.15 -25.67
CA ARG A 125 17.55 0.77 -25.20
C ARG A 125 18.02 -0.55 -25.79
N ASP A 126 17.16 -1.57 -25.69
CA ASP A 126 17.44 -2.94 -26.13
C ASP A 126 16.12 -3.63 -26.55
N PRO A 127 15.78 -3.64 -27.86
CA PRO A 127 14.50 -4.13 -28.36
C PRO A 127 14.32 -5.65 -28.27
N VAL A 128 15.40 -6.42 -27.99
CA VAL A 128 15.31 -7.89 -27.88
C VAL A 128 14.77 -8.34 -26.54
N ARG A 129 14.83 -7.52 -25.50
CA ARG A 129 14.31 -7.83 -24.17
C ARG A 129 12.80 -7.82 -24.16
N LYS A 130 12.19 -8.97 -23.81
CA LYS A 130 10.74 -9.19 -23.97
C LYS A 130 10.07 -9.78 -22.74
N VAL A 131 10.82 -10.03 -21.66
CA VAL A 131 10.30 -10.70 -20.47
C VAL A 131 9.99 -9.68 -19.39
N LEU A 132 8.77 -9.74 -18.85
CA LEU A 132 8.39 -9.11 -17.57
C LEU A 132 8.47 -10.20 -16.51
N VAL A 133 9.38 -10.06 -15.55
CA VAL A 133 9.54 -11.00 -14.44
C VAL A 133 8.76 -10.50 -13.24
N THR A 134 7.97 -11.37 -12.62
CA THR A 134 7.28 -11.10 -11.35
C THR A 134 7.04 -12.40 -10.58
N GLU A 135 6.64 -12.29 -9.31
CA GLU A 135 6.28 -13.44 -8.50
C GLU A 135 4.84 -13.91 -8.78
N ARG A 136 4.61 -15.23 -8.76
CA ARG A 136 3.26 -15.83 -8.81
C ARG A 136 2.42 -15.42 -7.61
N SER A 137 3.06 -15.13 -6.49
CA SER A 137 2.43 -14.68 -5.25
C SER A 137 2.08 -13.19 -5.24
N ASN A 138 2.42 -12.43 -6.30
CA ASN A 138 2.07 -11.03 -6.43
C ASN A 138 0.55 -10.83 -6.44
N PHE A 139 0.09 -9.60 -6.15
CA PHE A 139 -1.33 -9.31 -6.19
C PHE A 139 -1.88 -9.57 -7.61
N PRO A 140 -3.01 -10.29 -7.73
CA PRO A 140 -3.47 -10.77 -9.05
C PRO A 140 -3.61 -9.67 -10.11
N THR A 141 -4.03 -8.48 -9.72
CA THR A 141 -4.19 -7.35 -10.66
C THR A 141 -2.89 -6.95 -11.34
N ASP A 142 -1.75 -7.06 -10.65
CA ASP A 142 -0.44 -6.69 -11.21
C ASP A 142 -0.07 -7.64 -12.34
N ILE A 143 -0.29 -8.94 -12.11
CA ILE A 143 -0.07 -9.97 -13.13
C ILE A 143 -1.03 -9.76 -14.30
N TYR A 144 -2.32 -9.47 -14.02
CA TYR A 144 -3.31 -9.24 -15.08
C TYR A 144 -2.98 -8.01 -15.94
N MET A 145 -2.51 -6.92 -15.33
CA MET A 145 -2.10 -5.72 -16.05
C MET A 145 -0.88 -5.98 -16.93
N ALA A 146 0.12 -6.68 -16.41
CA ALA A 146 1.32 -7.04 -17.16
C ALA A 146 0.99 -7.95 -18.35
N ASP A 147 0.20 -9.00 -18.12
CA ASP A 147 -0.20 -9.96 -19.16
C ASP A 147 -1.14 -9.32 -20.19
N GLY A 148 -2.11 -8.52 -19.74
CA GLY A 148 -3.00 -7.75 -20.62
C GLY A 148 -2.25 -6.79 -21.52
N LEU A 149 -1.27 -6.04 -20.98
CA LEU A 149 -0.43 -5.13 -21.73
C LEU A 149 0.46 -5.89 -22.73
N ALA A 150 1.09 -7.00 -22.31
CA ALA A 150 1.94 -7.82 -23.16
C ALA A 150 1.16 -8.34 -24.40
N ARG A 151 -0.05 -8.85 -24.18
CA ARG A 151 -0.94 -9.31 -25.27
C ARG A 151 -1.39 -8.16 -26.16
N TRP A 152 -1.79 -7.03 -25.58
CA TRP A 152 -2.29 -5.89 -26.36
C TRP A 152 -1.22 -5.26 -27.25
N LEU A 153 0.04 -5.23 -26.80
CA LEU A 153 1.16 -4.71 -27.60
C LEU A 153 1.49 -5.58 -28.79
N ASP A 154 1.22 -6.89 -28.75
CA ASP A 154 1.49 -7.87 -29.80
C ASP A 154 2.91 -7.77 -30.40
N ARG A 155 3.91 -7.61 -29.51
CA ARG A 155 5.34 -7.45 -29.86
C ARG A 155 6.24 -8.52 -29.26
N GLY A 156 5.66 -9.68 -28.92
CA GLY A 156 6.38 -10.81 -28.33
C GLY A 156 6.73 -10.65 -26.85
N TYR A 157 6.15 -9.68 -26.16
CA TYR A 157 6.29 -9.59 -24.71
C TYR A 157 5.59 -10.75 -24.01
N ARG A 158 6.18 -11.24 -22.91
CA ARG A 158 5.62 -12.31 -22.09
C ARG A 158 5.88 -12.06 -20.61
N VAL A 159 4.99 -12.55 -19.76
CA VAL A 159 5.17 -12.53 -18.31
C VAL A 159 5.79 -13.85 -17.87
N HIS A 160 6.85 -13.76 -17.07
CA HIS A 160 7.50 -14.90 -16.42
C HIS A 160 7.19 -14.82 -14.93
N LEU A 161 6.52 -15.86 -14.40
CA LEU A 161 6.14 -15.96 -13.01
C LEU A 161 7.11 -16.88 -12.28
N VAL A 162 7.85 -16.34 -11.29
CA VAL A 162 8.64 -17.15 -10.37
C VAL A 162 7.78 -17.59 -9.19
N ASP A 163 8.09 -18.75 -8.62
CA ASP A 163 7.31 -19.32 -7.51
C ASP A 163 7.82 -18.84 -6.14
N SER A 164 9.08 -18.43 -6.07
CA SER A 164 9.72 -17.93 -4.86
C SER A 164 10.66 -16.76 -5.12
N PRO A 165 10.94 -15.89 -4.12
CA PRO A 165 11.93 -14.82 -4.23
C PRO A 165 13.33 -15.29 -4.55
N GLU A 166 13.70 -16.51 -4.15
CA GLU A 166 15.02 -17.12 -4.36
C GLU A 166 15.29 -17.38 -5.86
N GLU A 167 14.24 -17.51 -6.68
CA GLU A 167 14.35 -17.72 -8.13
C GLU A 167 14.60 -16.41 -8.90
N LEU A 168 14.42 -15.24 -8.26
CA LEU A 168 14.50 -13.93 -8.95
C LEU A 168 15.86 -13.70 -9.60
N ASP A 169 16.97 -14.07 -8.93
CA ASP A 169 18.32 -13.87 -9.48
C ASP A 169 18.51 -14.62 -10.81
N ALA A 170 18.01 -15.84 -10.91
CA ALA A 170 18.08 -16.63 -12.14
C ALA A 170 17.08 -16.18 -13.21
N ALA A 171 15.90 -15.68 -12.80
CA ALA A 171 14.85 -15.27 -13.72
C ALA A 171 15.09 -13.90 -14.35
N VAL A 172 15.83 -13.01 -13.67
CA VAL A 172 16.24 -11.70 -14.21
C VAL A 172 17.48 -11.89 -15.06
N ASP A 173 17.30 -12.35 -16.28
CA ASP A 173 18.34 -12.68 -17.25
C ASP A 173 18.48 -11.62 -18.36
N ALA A 174 19.20 -11.97 -19.44
CA ALA A 174 19.42 -11.07 -20.58
C ALA A 174 18.13 -10.75 -21.36
N ASP A 175 17.08 -11.57 -21.26
CA ASP A 175 15.78 -11.36 -21.92
C ASP A 175 14.86 -10.47 -21.06
N CYS A 176 15.18 -10.26 -19.78
CA CYS A 176 14.36 -9.47 -18.88
C CYS A 176 14.32 -8.01 -19.30
N ALA A 177 13.14 -7.50 -19.61
CA ALA A 177 12.87 -6.09 -19.87
C ALA A 177 12.53 -5.33 -18.59
N VAL A 178 11.69 -5.93 -17.75
CA VAL A 178 11.16 -5.31 -16.53
C VAL A 178 11.07 -6.34 -15.41
N LEU A 179 11.62 -6.02 -14.27
CA LEU A 179 11.33 -6.68 -12.99
C LEU A 179 10.20 -5.89 -12.31
N MET A 180 9.03 -6.52 -12.13
CA MET A 180 7.86 -5.92 -11.49
C MET A 180 7.55 -6.66 -10.19
N LEU A 181 7.64 -6.01 -9.05
CA LEU A 181 7.43 -6.62 -7.74
C LEU A 181 6.55 -5.77 -6.84
N THR A 182 5.77 -6.44 -5.99
CA THR A 182 5.15 -5.80 -4.82
C THR A 182 6.17 -5.78 -3.68
N HIS A 183 6.48 -4.59 -3.14
CA HIS A 183 7.49 -4.42 -2.10
C HIS A 183 7.14 -5.17 -0.80
N VAL A 184 5.88 -5.13 -0.38
CA VAL A 184 5.37 -5.95 0.73
C VAL A 184 4.25 -6.83 0.21
N ASN A 185 4.47 -8.15 0.25
CA ASN A 185 3.53 -9.14 -0.25
C ASN A 185 2.22 -9.12 0.56
N TYR A 186 1.09 -9.00 -0.13
CA TYR A 186 -0.24 -8.84 0.48
C TYR A 186 -0.71 -10.06 1.30
N ARG A 187 -0.24 -11.26 0.99
CA ARG A 187 -0.64 -12.51 1.68
C ARG A 187 0.23 -12.79 2.89
N THR A 188 1.54 -12.65 2.72
CA THR A 188 2.52 -13.08 3.71
C THR A 188 3.03 -11.96 4.60
N GLY A 189 2.89 -10.70 4.17
CA GLY A 189 3.54 -9.56 4.79
C GLY A 189 5.06 -9.54 4.58
N ARG A 190 5.62 -10.44 3.74
CA ARG A 190 7.05 -10.43 3.41
C ARG A 190 7.42 -9.16 2.68
N GLN A 191 8.48 -8.50 3.14
CA GLN A 191 9.09 -7.33 2.53
C GLN A 191 10.34 -7.72 1.76
N HIS A 192 10.49 -7.22 0.52
CA HIS A 192 11.69 -7.35 -0.28
C HIS A 192 12.74 -6.30 0.07
N ASP A 193 14.01 -6.61 -0.19
CA ASP A 193 15.08 -5.62 -0.26
C ASP A 193 15.00 -4.90 -1.62
N MET A 194 14.37 -3.73 -1.62
CA MET A 194 14.15 -2.95 -2.83
C MET A 194 15.47 -2.53 -3.48
N ALA A 195 16.44 -2.08 -2.71
CA ALA A 195 17.72 -1.62 -3.24
C ALA A 195 18.49 -2.77 -3.90
N ALA A 196 18.56 -3.93 -3.24
CA ALA A 196 19.26 -5.10 -3.77
C ALA A 196 18.60 -5.62 -5.06
N LEU A 197 17.27 -5.72 -5.10
CA LEU A 197 16.55 -6.23 -6.28
C LEU A 197 16.52 -5.21 -7.44
N THR A 198 16.48 -3.92 -7.16
CA THR A 198 16.65 -2.88 -8.19
C THR A 198 18.06 -2.94 -8.79
N ALA A 199 19.08 -3.06 -7.95
CA ALA A 199 20.46 -3.19 -8.41
C ALA A 199 20.68 -4.47 -9.25
N LEU A 200 20.03 -5.59 -8.87
CA LEU A 200 20.03 -6.82 -9.67
C LEU A 200 19.43 -6.58 -11.05
N ALA A 201 18.23 -5.96 -11.11
CA ALA A 201 17.58 -5.63 -12.38
C ALA A 201 18.49 -4.78 -13.28
N HIS A 202 19.07 -3.72 -12.74
CA HIS A 202 19.97 -2.82 -13.47
C HIS A 202 21.26 -3.51 -13.92
N ALA A 203 21.88 -4.32 -13.09
CA ALA A 203 23.09 -5.09 -13.45
C ALA A 203 22.84 -6.05 -14.63
N ARG A 204 21.60 -6.51 -14.79
CA ARG A 204 21.17 -7.36 -15.92
C ARG A 204 20.57 -6.54 -17.06
N GLY A 205 20.48 -5.20 -16.96
CA GLY A 205 19.97 -4.27 -17.99
C GLY A 205 18.45 -4.16 -18.03
N ALA A 206 17.73 -4.67 -17.04
CA ALA A 206 16.27 -4.54 -16.88
C ALA A 206 15.91 -3.26 -16.10
N LEU A 207 14.65 -2.83 -16.18
CA LEU A 207 14.08 -1.78 -15.33
C LEU A 207 13.31 -2.40 -14.18
N ALA A 208 13.24 -1.69 -13.02
CA ALA A 208 12.52 -2.12 -11.84
C ALA A 208 11.24 -1.29 -11.62
N VAL A 209 10.08 -1.94 -11.51
CA VAL A 209 8.77 -1.35 -11.23
C VAL A 209 8.24 -1.91 -9.92
N TRP A 210 7.88 -1.02 -8.98
CA TRP A 210 7.46 -1.40 -7.64
C TRP A 210 6.00 -1.08 -7.35
N ASP A 211 5.23 -2.05 -6.82
CA ASP A 211 3.96 -1.80 -6.16
C ASP A 211 4.18 -1.57 -4.66
N LEU A 212 3.74 -0.42 -4.17
CA LEU A 212 3.87 0.05 -2.78
C LEU A 212 2.56 -0.01 -2.01
N ALA A 213 1.54 -0.69 -2.52
CA ALA A 213 0.20 -0.69 -1.93
C ALA A 213 0.15 -1.14 -0.46
N HIS A 214 1.09 -1.99 -0.03
CA HIS A 214 1.24 -2.45 1.37
C HIS A 214 2.46 -1.82 2.08
N SER A 215 3.13 -0.87 1.45
CA SER A 215 4.37 -0.27 1.96
C SER A 215 4.23 1.21 2.30
N ALA A 216 3.59 1.99 1.41
CA ALA A 216 3.44 3.44 1.62
C ALA A 216 2.64 3.73 2.88
N GLY A 217 3.24 4.47 3.82
CA GLY A 217 2.69 4.77 5.15
C GLY A 217 2.83 3.64 6.18
N ALA A 218 3.39 2.48 5.80
CA ALA A 218 3.56 1.32 6.69
C ALA A 218 5.03 1.05 7.02
N VAL A 219 5.93 1.19 6.05
CA VAL A 219 7.36 0.95 6.21
C VAL A 219 8.16 2.10 5.61
N PRO A 220 9.37 2.41 6.12
CA PRO A 220 10.26 3.37 5.50
C PRO A 220 10.61 2.95 4.08
N LEU A 221 10.59 3.91 3.17
CA LEU A 221 10.89 3.75 1.76
C LEU A 221 11.92 4.79 1.33
N ASP A 222 12.78 4.43 0.40
CA ASP A 222 13.73 5.35 -0.25
C ASP A 222 13.85 4.99 -1.74
N LEU A 223 12.85 5.41 -2.52
CA LEU A 223 12.80 5.11 -3.96
C LEU A 223 13.98 5.72 -4.73
N ASN A 224 14.37 6.94 -4.38
CA ASN A 224 15.52 7.59 -5.02
C ASN A 224 16.84 6.94 -4.58
N GLY A 225 17.01 6.61 -3.30
CA GLY A 225 18.19 5.91 -2.80
C GLY A 225 18.32 4.48 -3.33
N ALA A 226 17.21 3.80 -3.56
CA ALA A 226 17.18 2.47 -4.20
C ALA A 226 17.34 2.54 -5.73
N ASP A 227 17.40 3.73 -6.32
CA ASP A 227 17.46 3.97 -7.77
C ASP A 227 16.33 3.27 -8.56
N ALA A 228 15.12 3.10 -7.95
CA ALA A 228 13.98 2.50 -8.61
C ALA A 228 13.58 3.26 -9.88
N ASP A 229 12.95 2.58 -10.85
CA ASP A 229 12.60 3.24 -12.12
C ASP A 229 11.16 3.76 -12.13
N PHE A 230 10.22 3.01 -11.57
CA PHE A 230 8.83 3.42 -11.41
C PHE A 230 8.25 2.80 -10.15
N ALA A 231 7.29 3.51 -9.55
CA ALA A 231 6.50 2.92 -8.48
C ALA A 231 5.04 3.39 -8.54
N VAL A 232 4.15 2.55 -8.03
CA VAL A 232 2.73 2.82 -7.85
C VAL A 232 2.29 2.43 -6.44
N GLY A 233 1.19 2.98 -5.97
CA GLY A 233 0.62 2.54 -4.69
C GLY A 233 -0.76 3.14 -4.47
N CYS A 234 -1.51 2.59 -3.54
CA CYS A 234 -2.84 3.09 -3.20
C CYS A 234 -2.80 4.06 -2.01
N THR A 235 -3.76 4.96 -1.95
CA THR A 235 -3.90 5.90 -0.83
C THR A 235 -4.90 5.42 0.23
N TYR A 236 -5.77 4.46 -0.08
CA TYR A 236 -6.89 4.07 0.78
C TYR A 236 -6.53 3.07 1.88
N LYS A 237 -5.32 2.47 1.86
CA LYS A 237 -4.84 1.55 2.90
C LYS A 237 -4.15 2.34 4.03
N TYR A 238 -2.86 2.12 4.25
CA TYR A 238 -2.10 2.75 5.34
C TYR A 238 -2.03 4.28 5.27
N LEU A 239 -2.25 4.89 4.08
CA LEU A 239 -2.34 6.35 3.94
C LEU A 239 -3.72 6.92 4.33
N ASN A 240 -4.71 6.09 4.65
CA ASN A 240 -6.03 6.45 5.20
C ASN A 240 -6.84 7.43 4.34
N GLY A 241 -6.67 7.39 3.01
CA GLY A 241 -7.33 8.30 2.06
C GLY A 241 -8.82 8.04 1.82
N GLY A 242 -9.38 6.96 2.42
CA GLY A 242 -10.79 6.58 2.29
C GLY A 242 -11.07 5.56 1.17
N PRO A 243 -12.26 4.94 1.19
CA PRO A 243 -12.61 3.86 0.28
C PRO A 243 -12.61 4.34 -1.18
N GLY A 244 -11.89 3.61 -2.04
CA GLY A 244 -11.77 3.95 -3.46
C GLY A 244 -11.00 5.23 -3.75
N ALA A 245 -10.27 5.78 -2.77
CA ALA A 245 -9.43 6.95 -3.00
C ALA A 245 -8.42 6.71 -4.13
N PRO A 246 -8.12 7.74 -4.96
CA PRO A 246 -7.18 7.61 -6.06
C PRO A 246 -5.81 7.14 -5.59
N ALA A 247 -5.16 6.37 -6.43
CA ALA A 247 -3.82 5.86 -6.24
C ALA A 247 -2.76 6.94 -6.53
N PHE A 248 -1.50 6.62 -6.31
CA PHE A 248 -0.40 7.47 -6.75
C PHE A 248 0.53 6.71 -7.71
N ILE A 249 1.22 7.48 -8.54
CA ILE A 249 2.33 7.02 -9.35
C ILE A 249 3.54 7.91 -9.11
N TRP A 250 4.71 7.29 -8.98
CA TRP A 250 6.00 7.93 -8.89
C TRP A 250 6.82 7.66 -10.14
N VAL A 251 7.39 8.73 -10.70
CA VAL A 251 8.29 8.69 -11.85
C VAL A 251 9.50 9.58 -11.53
N PRO A 252 10.71 9.03 -11.38
CA PRO A 252 11.91 9.83 -11.10
C PRO A 252 12.18 10.81 -12.22
N ARG A 253 12.79 11.94 -11.91
CA ARG A 253 13.06 13.01 -12.89
C ARG A 253 13.78 12.50 -14.13
N ARG A 254 14.71 11.52 -13.98
CA ARG A 254 15.46 10.91 -15.09
C ARG A 254 14.58 10.23 -16.13
N HIS A 255 13.38 9.77 -15.75
CA HIS A 255 12.45 9.10 -16.66
C HIS A 255 11.28 9.97 -17.13
N GLN A 256 11.01 11.11 -16.48
CA GLN A 256 9.84 11.94 -16.81
C GLN A 256 9.78 12.37 -18.27
N ALA A 257 10.89 12.77 -18.88
CA ALA A 257 10.92 13.17 -20.29
C ALA A 257 10.59 12.01 -21.25
N ALA A 258 10.98 10.79 -20.89
CA ALA A 258 10.74 9.58 -21.66
C ALA A 258 9.45 8.83 -21.26
N PHE A 259 8.77 9.24 -20.20
CA PHE A 259 7.56 8.61 -19.72
C PHE A 259 6.43 8.78 -20.71
N ARG A 260 6.04 7.69 -21.36
CA ARG A 260 4.98 7.66 -22.38
C ARG A 260 4.10 6.43 -22.17
N HIS A 261 2.80 6.65 -22.21
CA HIS A 261 1.78 5.60 -22.12
C HIS A 261 0.61 5.90 -23.07
N PRO A 262 -0.20 4.89 -23.44
CA PRO A 262 -1.27 5.09 -24.43
C PRO A 262 -2.53 5.79 -23.89
N LEU A 263 -2.66 5.94 -22.57
CA LEU A 263 -3.82 6.57 -21.94
C LEU A 263 -3.64 8.11 -21.89
N THR A 264 -3.45 8.71 -23.06
CA THR A 264 -3.32 10.17 -23.20
C THR A 264 -4.68 10.84 -22.99
N GLY A 265 -4.70 11.90 -22.19
CA GLY A 265 -5.93 12.61 -21.88
C GLY A 265 -5.73 14.12 -21.77
N TRP A 266 -6.81 14.86 -21.70
CA TRP A 266 -6.77 16.32 -21.73
C TRP A 266 -5.94 16.92 -20.58
N TRP A 267 -5.97 16.28 -19.39
CA TRP A 267 -5.26 16.79 -18.21
C TRP A 267 -3.75 16.51 -18.22
N SER A 268 -3.31 15.60 -19.07
CA SER A 268 -1.88 15.36 -19.30
C SER A 268 -1.33 16.11 -20.53
N HIS A 269 -2.13 16.99 -21.15
CA HIS A 269 -1.70 17.81 -22.25
C HIS A 269 -0.90 19.02 -21.76
N ALA A 270 0.14 19.44 -22.51
CA ALA A 270 0.98 20.60 -22.19
C ALA A 270 0.18 21.91 -22.06
N ALA A 271 -0.88 22.05 -22.86
CA ALA A 271 -1.81 23.17 -22.84
C ALA A 271 -3.25 22.69 -22.87
N PRO A 272 -3.80 22.16 -21.73
CA PRO A 272 -5.10 21.47 -21.72
C PRO A 272 -6.27 22.35 -22.17
N PHE A 273 -6.20 23.65 -21.96
CA PHE A 273 -7.26 24.60 -22.34
C PHE A 273 -7.10 25.19 -23.75
N ALA A 274 -6.03 24.84 -24.47
CA ALA A 274 -5.90 25.23 -25.87
C ALA A 274 -6.81 24.44 -26.79
N MET A 275 -7.41 23.34 -26.31
CA MET A 275 -8.31 22.45 -27.05
C MET A 275 -7.72 22.00 -28.40
N ALA A 276 -6.40 21.79 -28.45
CA ALA A 276 -5.69 21.37 -29.65
C ALA A 276 -6.09 19.95 -30.05
N HIS A 277 -6.11 19.65 -31.37
CA HIS A 277 -6.42 18.32 -31.87
C HIS A 277 -5.27 17.32 -31.72
N GLY A 278 -4.01 17.83 -31.68
CA GLY A 278 -2.82 16.99 -31.46
C GLY A 278 -2.50 16.90 -29.98
N PHE A 279 -2.10 15.71 -29.53
CA PHE A 279 -1.65 15.53 -28.15
C PHE A 279 -0.17 15.89 -28.01
N GLU A 280 0.11 16.83 -27.13
CA GLU A 280 1.44 17.16 -26.66
C GLU A 280 1.49 16.92 -25.14
N ALA A 281 2.42 16.07 -24.69
CA ALA A 281 2.48 15.68 -23.28
C ALA A 281 2.95 16.85 -22.40
N ALA A 282 2.31 17.01 -21.24
CA ALA A 282 2.73 17.94 -20.20
C ALA A 282 4.20 17.66 -19.78
N GLU A 283 4.87 18.66 -19.24
CA GLU A 283 6.17 18.47 -18.61
C GLU A 283 6.04 17.80 -17.26
N GLY A 284 7.13 17.17 -16.81
CA GLY A 284 7.23 16.57 -15.49
C GLY A 284 6.23 15.43 -15.26
N ILE A 285 5.84 15.26 -13.99
CA ILE A 285 4.93 14.18 -13.56
C ILE A 285 3.49 14.38 -14.05
N GLY A 286 3.13 15.60 -14.47
CA GLY A 286 1.79 15.90 -14.99
C GLY A 286 1.37 15.03 -16.18
N ARG A 287 2.33 14.52 -16.96
CA ARG A 287 2.05 13.59 -18.07
C ARG A 287 1.50 12.23 -17.65
N ALA A 288 1.60 11.88 -16.37
CA ALA A 288 0.97 10.67 -15.83
C ALA A 288 -0.53 10.84 -15.54
N LEU A 289 -1.07 12.06 -15.58
CA LEU A 289 -2.51 12.31 -15.52
C LEU A 289 -3.19 11.81 -16.80
N CYS A 290 -4.53 11.73 -16.79
CA CYS A 290 -5.33 11.35 -17.96
C CYS A 290 -6.57 12.24 -18.06
N GLY A 291 -7.67 11.82 -17.46
CA GLY A 291 -8.94 12.55 -17.44
C GLY A 291 -9.16 13.35 -16.16
N THR A 292 -10.37 13.89 -16.02
CA THR A 292 -10.82 14.59 -14.81
C THR A 292 -10.79 13.67 -13.60
N GLN A 293 -10.12 14.07 -12.54
CA GLN A 293 -9.97 13.29 -11.32
C GLN A 293 -11.19 13.38 -10.40
N PRO A 294 -11.46 12.37 -9.56
CA PRO A 294 -12.57 12.38 -8.61
C PRO A 294 -12.26 13.30 -7.42
N VAL A 295 -12.61 14.59 -7.57
CA VAL A 295 -12.22 15.67 -6.65
C VAL A 295 -12.57 15.39 -5.19
N VAL A 296 -13.79 14.89 -4.90
CA VAL A 296 -14.22 14.59 -3.53
C VAL A 296 -13.30 13.56 -2.87
N SER A 297 -13.02 12.47 -3.57
CA SER A 297 -12.11 11.43 -3.05
C SER A 297 -10.68 11.92 -2.90
N LEU A 298 -10.19 12.73 -3.86
CA LEU A 298 -8.87 13.36 -3.76
C LEU A 298 -8.75 14.25 -2.52
N ALA A 299 -9.76 15.08 -2.27
CA ALA A 299 -9.76 15.97 -1.11
C ALA A 299 -9.70 15.22 0.22
N LEU A 300 -10.27 14.01 0.29
CA LEU A 300 -10.21 13.18 1.50
C LEU A 300 -8.82 12.59 1.76
N VAL A 301 -8.01 12.40 0.72
CA VAL A 301 -6.60 11.95 0.87
C VAL A 301 -5.80 12.95 1.69
N GLU A 302 -6.10 14.26 1.60
CA GLU A 302 -5.47 15.30 2.41
C GLU A 302 -5.57 14.98 3.91
N CYS A 303 -6.75 14.54 4.38
CA CYS A 303 -7.00 14.24 5.79
C CYS A 303 -6.14 13.09 6.32
N GLY A 304 -5.89 12.06 5.49
CA GLY A 304 -4.99 10.97 5.84
C GLY A 304 -3.54 11.45 5.93
N LEU A 305 -3.09 12.23 4.95
CA LEU A 305 -1.71 12.72 4.88
C LEU A 305 -1.37 13.71 6.00
N GLU A 306 -2.33 14.54 6.44
CA GLU A 306 -2.15 15.47 7.57
C GLU A 306 -1.75 14.77 8.88
N ILE A 307 -2.16 13.52 9.06
CA ILE A 307 -1.80 12.75 10.25
C ILE A 307 -0.30 12.38 10.23
N PHE A 308 0.24 12.08 9.06
CA PHE A 308 1.66 11.77 8.89
C PHE A 308 2.58 12.98 9.15
N GLU A 309 2.11 14.21 8.97
CA GLU A 309 2.87 15.42 9.26
C GLU A 309 3.19 15.60 10.76
N ALA A 310 2.41 14.96 11.62
CA ALA A 310 2.61 14.98 13.08
C ALA A 310 3.61 13.91 13.58
N THR A 311 4.17 13.09 12.68
CA THR A 311 5.07 11.99 13.02
C THR A 311 6.14 11.79 11.95
N ASN A 312 6.87 10.68 11.99
CA ASN A 312 7.82 10.29 10.97
C ASN A 312 7.83 8.77 10.78
N MET A 313 8.29 8.31 9.61
CA MET A 313 8.29 6.89 9.28
C MET A 313 9.17 6.04 10.20
N THR A 314 10.21 6.61 10.82
CA THR A 314 11.07 5.89 11.78
C THR A 314 10.30 5.54 13.05
N ALA A 315 9.56 6.49 13.63
CA ALA A 315 8.73 6.27 14.81
C ALA A 315 7.58 5.29 14.52
N LEU A 316 6.91 5.45 13.37
CA LEU A 316 5.87 4.53 12.91
C LEU A 316 6.42 3.10 12.75
N ARG A 317 7.60 2.96 12.14
CA ARG A 317 8.23 1.65 11.95
C ARG A 317 8.60 0.99 13.26
N ALA A 318 9.15 1.73 14.22
CA ALA A 318 9.50 1.20 15.53
C ALA A 318 8.26 0.61 16.23
N LYS A 319 7.14 1.35 16.26
CA LYS A 319 5.88 0.84 16.82
C LYS A 319 5.29 -0.31 16.02
N SER A 320 5.33 -0.27 14.69
CA SER A 320 4.87 -1.36 13.82
C SER A 320 5.57 -2.68 14.13
N LEU A 321 6.91 -2.65 14.28
CA LEU A 321 7.69 -3.83 14.64
C LEU A 321 7.32 -4.35 16.02
N ALA A 322 7.20 -3.46 17.01
CA ALA A 322 6.83 -3.85 18.36
C ALA A 322 5.41 -4.47 18.43
N LEU A 323 4.42 -3.90 17.73
CA LEU A 323 3.06 -4.44 17.66
C LEU A 323 3.04 -5.82 16.99
N THR A 324 3.76 -5.98 15.88
CA THR A 324 3.80 -7.25 15.14
C THR A 324 4.59 -8.32 15.89
N ASP A 325 5.68 -7.98 16.57
CA ASP A 325 6.43 -8.93 17.43
C ASP A 325 5.57 -9.37 18.62
N LEU A 326 4.88 -8.44 19.28
CA LEU A 326 3.97 -8.75 20.38
C LEU A 326 2.85 -9.69 19.93
N PHE A 327 2.22 -9.40 18.78
CA PHE A 327 1.14 -10.24 18.25
C PHE A 327 1.63 -11.66 17.94
N ILE A 328 2.79 -11.80 17.31
CA ILE A 328 3.39 -13.13 17.03
C ILE A 328 3.66 -13.87 18.32
N ALA A 329 4.34 -13.24 19.29
CA ALA A 329 4.71 -13.87 20.56
C ALA A 329 3.48 -14.30 21.37
N LEU A 330 2.47 -13.44 21.45
CA LEU A 330 1.23 -13.75 22.16
C LEU A 330 0.43 -14.84 21.44
N ALA A 331 0.25 -14.77 20.12
CA ALA A 331 -0.48 -15.80 19.38
C ALA A 331 0.17 -17.19 19.54
N GLU A 332 1.50 -17.25 19.41
CA GLU A 332 2.22 -18.54 19.57
C GLU A 332 2.21 -19.08 21.00
N SER A 333 2.29 -18.21 22.01
CA SER A 333 2.28 -18.69 23.41
C SER A 333 0.87 -18.99 23.92
N ARG A 334 -0.10 -18.15 23.56
CA ARG A 334 -1.49 -18.27 24.09
C ARG A 334 -2.34 -19.26 23.30
N CYS A 335 -2.03 -19.48 22.03
CA CYS A 335 -2.75 -20.42 21.16
C CYS A 335 -1.90 -21.63 20.79
N ALA A 336 -0.88 -21.99 21.60
CA ALA A 336 0.07 -23.08 21.33
C ALA A 336 -0.59 -24.47 21.15
N ALA A 337 -1.78 -24.67 21.71
CA ALA A 337 -2.53 -25.92 21.57
C ALA A 337 -3.26 -26.07 20.21
N HIS A 338 -3.28 -25.00 19.41
CA HIS A 338 -4.06 -24.92 18.17
C HIS A 338 -3.14 -24.91 16.93
N PRO A 339 -3.65 -25.36 15.76
CA PRO A 339 -2.86 -25.48 14.53
C PRO A 339 -2.69 -24.13 13.82
N LEU A 340 -2.12 -23.15 14.52
CA LEU A 340 -1.74 -21.85 13.94
C LEU A 340 -0.34 -21.94 13.33
N GLY A 341 -0.23 -21.68 12.02
CA GLY A 341 1.05 -21.61 11.32
C GLY A 341 1.41 -20.17 10.98
N LEU A 342 2.55 -19.66 11.50
CA LEU A 342 3.02 -18.33 11.12
C LEU A 342 3.51 -18.34 9.67
N VAL A 343 2.95 -17.43 8.85
CA VAL A 343 3.31 -17.25 7.43
C VAL A 343 4.30 -16.09 7.25
N THR A 344 4.12 -15.05 8.04
CA THR A 344 4.92 -13.82 7.97
C THR A 344 6.35 -14.07 8.46
N PRO A 345 7.40 -13.56 7.75
CA PRO A 345 8.77 -13.65 8.21
C PRO A 345 8.97 -13.00 9.57
N ARG A 346 9.79 -13.63 10.42
CA ARG A 346 10.13 -13.08 11.76
C ARG A 346 11.13 -11.95 11.69
N ALA A 347 12.06 -12.01 10.74
CA ALA A 347 13.10 -11.02 10.59
C ALA A 347 12.50 -9.64 10.25
N HIS A 348 12.85 -8.61 11.03
CA HIS A 348 12.33 -7.25 10.89
C HIS A 348 12.57 -6.66 9.50
N ALA A 349 13.74 -6.95 8.89
CA ALA A 349 14.06 -6.48 7.54
C ALA A 349 13.20 -7.14 6.44
N GLN A 350 12.57 -8.28 6.75
CA GLN A 350 11.75 -9.03 5.79
C GLN A 350 10.25 -8.96 6.10
N ARG A 351 9.82 -8.11 7.03
CA ARG A 351 8.41 -8.03 7.46
C ARG A 351 7.87 -6.62 7.29
N GLY A 352 6.71 -6.49 6.66
CA GLY A 352 5.93 -5.26 6.60
C GLY A 352 5.20 -4.95 7.93
N SER A 353 4.07 -4.26 7.86
CA SER A 353 3.21 -3.94 9.02
C SER A 353 1.98 -4.87 9.12
N GLN A 354 2.14 -6.11 8.74
CA GLN A 354 1.10 -7.14 8.69
C GLN A 354 1.66 -8.44 9.26
N VAL A 355 0.81 -9.19 9.98
CA VAL A 355 1.08 -10.57 10.39
C VAL A 355 0.01 -11.48 9.83
N SER A 356 0.43 -12.61 9.29
CA SER A 356 -0.44 -13.61 8.69
C SER A 356 -0.21 -14.97 9.32
N PHE A 357 -1.30 -15.64 9.68
CA PHE A 357 -1.31 -17.02 10.18
C PHE A 357 -2.18 -17.90 9.30
N THR A 358 -1.81 -19.16 9.16
CA THR A 358 -2.71 -20.18 8.61
C THR A 358 -3.46 -20.89 9.73
N HIS A 359 -4.69 -21.31 9.42
CA HIS A 359 -5.48 -22.21 10.24
C HIS A 359 -6.38 -23.07 9.31
N PRO A 360 -6.60 -24.38 9.56
CA PRO A 360 -7.44 -25.22 8.70
C PRO A 360 -8.85 -24.66 8.46
N HIS A 361 -9.40 -23.97 9.45
CA HIS A 361 -10.70 -23.29 9.38
C HIS A 361 -10.55 -21.76 9.44
N GLY A 362 -9.47 -21.19 8.81
CA GLY A 362 -9.10 -19.78 8.93
C GLY A 362 -10.21 -18.80 8.60
N TYR A 363 -11.05 -19.10 7.59
CA TYR A 363 -12.20 -18.26 7.27
C TYR A 363 -13.22 -18.20 8.41
N ALA A 364 -13.62 -19.38 8.93
CA ALA A 364 -14.60 -19.46 10.01
C ALA A 364 -14.10 -18.80 11.31
N VAL A 365 -12.82 -18.98 11.64
CA VAL A 365 -12.16 -18.31 12.78
C VAL A 365 -12.16 -16.79 12.59
N MET A 366 -11.83 -16.30 11.39
CA MET A 366 -11.85 -14.87 11.09
C MET A 366 -13.27 -14.30 11.22
N GLN A 367 -14.31 -14.99 10.73
CA GLN A 367 -15.69 -14.54 10.89
C GLN A 367 -16.10 -14.49 12.38
N ALA A 368 -15.66 -15.45 13.18
CA ALA A 368 -15.90 -15.44 14.63
C ALA A 368 -15.17 -14.29 15.35
N LEU A 369 -13.95 -13.95 14.91
CA LEU A 369 -13.22 -12.77 15.39
C LEU A 369 -13.97 -11.48 15.07
N ILE A 370 -14.42 -11.32 13.82
CA ILE A 370 -15.18 -10.13 13.37
C ILE A 370 -16.49 -10.01 14.18
N ALA A 371 -17.20 -11.09 14.41
CA ALA A 371 -18.43 -11.10 15.22
C ALA A 371 -18.17 -10.67 16.69
N ARG A 372 -16.93 -10.81 17.18
CA ARG A 372 -16.49 -10.39 18.52
C ARG A 372 -15.73 -9.03 18.50
N GLY A 373 -15.81 -8.30 17.39
CA GLY A 373 -15.25 -6.96 17.27
C GLY A 373 -13.77 -6.89 16.89
N VAL A 374 -13.10 -8.02 16.61
CA VAL A 374 -11.71 -8.03 16.09
C VAL A 374 -11.74 -8.15 14.58
N ILE A 375 -11.45 -7.06 13.87
CA ILE A 375 -11.54 -7.02 12.42
C ILE A 375 -10.14 -7.19 11.81
N GLY A 376 -9.92 -8.35 11.22
CA GLY A 376 -8.89 -8.68 10.27
C GLY A 376 -9.53 -9.18 8.98
N ASP A 377 -8.75 -9.77 8.08
CA ASP A 377 -9.30 -10.36 6.87
C ASP A 377 -8.73 -11.76 6.56
N TYR A 378 -9.34 -12.41 5.57
CA TYR A 378 -8.97 -13.75 5.15
C TYR A 378 -8.58 -13.78 3.68
N ARG A 379 -7.58 -14.59 3.36
CA ARG A 379 -7.17 -14.87 1.97
C ARG A 379 -7.00 -16.38 1.76
N GLU A 380 -7.56 -16.85 0.65
CA GLU A 380 -7.42 -18.24 0.25
C GLU A 380 -5.96 -18.70 0.14
N PRO A 381 -5.66 -19.97 0.43
CA PRO A 381 -6.62 -21.02 0.85
C PRO A 381 -6.90 -21.07 2.35
N ALA A 382 -6.07 -20.46 3.22
CA ALA A 382 -6.18 -20.66 4.67
C ALA A 382 -5.53 -19.50 5.49
N ILE A 383 -5.33 -18.33 4.90
CA ILE A 383 -4.54 -17.23 5.50
C ILE A 383 -5.45 -16.22 6.18
N MET A 384 -5.33 -16.11 7.50
CA MET A 384 -5.87 -15.01 8.30
C MET A 384 -4.81 -13.89 8.33
N ARG A 385 -5.20 -12.65 7.99
CA ARG A 385 -4.29 -11.50 7.98
C ARG A 385 -4.72 -10.47 9.02
N PHE A 386 -3.70 -9.89 9.66
CA PHE A 386 -3.86 -8.84 10.65
C PHE A 386 -2.89 -7.70 10.30
N GLY A 387 -3.44 -6.55 9.93
CA GLY A 387 -2.68 -5.35 9.56
C GLY A 387 -2.60 -4.37 10.72
N PHE A 388 -1.38 -3.99 11.08
CA PHE A 388 -1.11 -3.11 12.21
C PHE A 388 -0.81 -1.72 11.71
N THR A 389 -1.66 -0.75 12.09
CA THR A 389 -1.46 0.66 11.77
C THR A 389 -1.01 1.38 13.05
N PRO A 390 0.28 1.74 13.18
CA PRO A 390 0.83 2.36 14.39
C PRO A 390 0.14 3.66 14.80
N LEU A 391 -0.50 4.34 13.85
CA LEU A 391 -1.22 5.58 14.08
C LEU A 391 -2.41 5.43 15.04
N TYR A 392 -3.03 4.23 15.10
CA TYR A 392 -4.22 4.04 15.94
C TYR A 392 -4.27 2.70 16.69
N THR A 393 -3.46 1.69 16.32
CA THR A 393 -3.41 0.40 17.04
C THR A 393 -2.64 0.56 18.34
N ARG A 394 -3.22 0.06 19.45
CA ARG A 394 -2.61 0.06 20.79
C ARG A 394 -2.02 -1.32 21.11
N PHE A 395 -1.08 -1.39 22.04
CA PHE A 395 -0.57 -2.66 22.56
C PHE A 395 -1.66 -3.46 23.29
N ALA A 396 -2.55 -2.79 24.02
CA ALA A 396 -3.73 -3.42 24.62
C ALA A 396 -4.67 -4.01 23.57
N ASP A 397 -4.84 -3.37 22.40
CA ASP A 397 -5.65 -3.93 21.31
C ASP A 397 -5.05 -5.27 20.81
N VAL A 398 -3.72 -5.37 20.77
CA VAL A 398 -3.01 -6.61 20.38
C VAL A 398 -3.27 -7.72 21.39
N TRP A 399 -3.15 -7.41 22.70
CA TRP A 399 -3.45 -8.38 23.76
C TRP A 399 -4.89 -8.86 23.67
N ASP A 400 -5.84 -7.93 23.65
CA ASP A 400 -7.26 -8.24 23.67
C ASP A 400 -7.67 -9.05 22.43
N ALA A 401 -7.10 -8.75 21.24
CA ALA A 401 -7.34 -9.51 20.02
C ALA A 401 -6.85 -10.97 20.13
N VAL A 402 -5.68 -11.19 20.72
CA VAL A 402 -5.13 -12.56 20.90
C VAL A 402 -5.93 -13.34 21.94
N GLU A 403 -6.36 -12.71 23.03
CA GLU A 403 -7.22 -13.39 24.02
C GLU A 403 -8.57 -13.80 23.42
N ILE A 404 -9.17 -12.94 22.59
CA ILE A 404 -10.40 -13.26 21.87
C ILE A 404 -10.16 -14.42 20.87
N LEU A 405 -9.03 -14.40 20.15
CA LEU A 405 -8.65 -15.49 19.25
C LEU A 405 -8.51 -16.81 20.01
N ARG A 406 -7.79 -16.82 21.15
CA ARG A 406 -7.63 -17.99 22.01
C ARG A 406 -8.98 -18.53 22.45
N ASP A 407 -9.84 -17.67 23.01
CA ASP A 407 -11.17 -18.08 23.49
C ASP A 407 -12.04 -18.71 22.38
N ILE A 408 -11.93 -18.18 21.15
CA ILE A 408 -12.64 -18.74 19.97
C ILE A 408 -12.10 -20.14 19.66
N LEU A 409 -10.78 -20.31 19.68
CA LEU A 409 -10.13 -21.57 19.36
C LEU A 409 -10.36 -22.62 20.46
N ASP A 410 -10.21 -22.24 21.74
CA ASP A 410 -10.41 -23.13 22.89
C ASP A 410 -11.86 -23.68 22.97
N ALA A 411 -12.83 -22.82 22.64
CA ALA A 411 -14.26 -23.20 22.66
C ALA A 411 -14.75 -23.74 21.31
N GLU A 412 -13.90 -23.83 20.28
CA GLU A 412 -14.28 -24.11 18.87
C GLU A 412 -15.48 -23.27 18.40
N ALA A 413 -15.56 -22.00 18.89
CA ALA A 413 -16.71 -21.13 18.69
C ALA A 413 -16.70 -20.47 17.29
N TYR A 414 -16.62 -21.28 16.24
CA TYR A 414 -16.66 -20.84 14.84
C TYR A 414 -17.46 -21.83 13.98
N ASP A 415 -18.21 -21.30 12.98
CA ASP A 415 -19.04 -22.11 12.09
C ASP A 415 -18.29 -22.46 10.79
N THR A 416 -17.83 -23.70 10.67
CA THR A 416 -17.12 -24.20 9.48
C THR A 416 -17.99 -24.26 8.22
N ARG A 417 -19.32 -24.10 8.36
CA ARG A 417 -20.31 -24.12 7.26
C ARG A 417 -20.73 -22.69 6.89
N ALA A 418 -20.19 -21.66 7.53
CA ALA A 418 -20.52 -20.27 7.24
C ALA A 418 -20.37 -19.98 5.73
N ALA A 419 -21.37 -19.35 5.15
CA ALA A 419 -21.34 -18.96 3.75
C ALA A 419 -20.25 -17.91 3.52
N ARG A 420 -19.45 -18.09 2.48
CA ARG A 420 -18.39 -17.13 2.14
C ARG A 420 -19.00 -15.85 1.56
N THR A 421 -18.55 -14.72 2.07
CA THR A 421 -18.84 -13.40 1.52
C THR A 421 -17.74 -12.97 0.54
N ALA A 422 -18.05 -12.03 -0.36
CA ALA A 422 -17.06 -11.53 -1.32
C ALA A 422 -15.89 -10.75 -0.66
N VAL A 423 -16.16 -10.15 0.48
CA VAL A 423 -15.17 -9.46 1.33
C VAL A 423 -15.35 -9.98 2.74
N THR A 424 -14.29 -10.10 3.49
CA THR A 424 -14.26 -10.66 4.85
C THR A 424 -15.32 -10.10 5.75
#